data_93dce3d55300e16368882f5a5537829c
#
_entry.id   93dce3d55300e16368882f5a5537829c
#
_cell.length_a   1.000
_cell.length_b   1.000
_cell.length_c   1.000
_cell.angle_alpha   90.00
_cell.angle_beta   90.00
_cell.angle_gamma   90.00
#
_symmetry.space_group_name_H-M   'P 1'
#
loop_
_entity.id
_entity.type
_entity.pdbx_description
1 polymer ?
#
loop_
_entity_poly.entity_id
_entity_poly.type
_entity_poly.pdbx_seq_one_letter_code
_entity_poly.pdbx_strand_id
1 'polypeptide(L)'
;MAAKISPKQYRLRVVVLNDSARVLKMLCDWLQRRGHHCDTALLADMPEAHKEVGRFILKHRPDVVIYDVGMPYASSWDLLEVIRTSPPLQSQPFVITTPNKRKLEEAVGLTSALEIGGREEDLRRVSKAVQSAKNAPKHM
;
A
#
# COMPACT_ATOMS: atom_id res chain seq x y z
N MET A 1 -16.42 3.97 28.20
CA MET A 1 -15.02 3.58 28.38
C MET A 1 -14.40 3.35 27.00
N ALA A 2 -13.35 4.07 26.71
CA ALA A 2 -12.69 3.91 25.42
C ALA A 2 -12.12 2.49 25.31
N ALA A 3 -12.33 1.87 24.15
CA ALA A 3 -11.73 0.57 23.89
C ALA A 3 -10.22 0.67 24.00
N LYS A 4 -9.63 -0.18 24.78
CA LYS A 4 -8.17 -0.21 24.88
C LYS A 4 -7.60 -0.72 23.56
N ILE A 5 -6.73 0.09 22.97
CA ILE A 5 -5.97 -0.34 21.82
C ILE A 5 -4.99 -1.39 22.31
N SER A 6 -5.00 -2.57 21.68
CA SER A 6 -4.04 -3.61 21.99
C SER A 6 -2.62 -3.05 21.86
N PRO A 7 -1.67 -3.45 22.76
CA PRO A 7 -0.29 -3.00 22.61
C PRO A 7 0.32 -3.30 21.26
N LYS A 8 -0.26 -4.25 20.49
CA LYS A 8 0.18 -4.61 19.15
C LYS A 8 -0.51 -3.83 18.04
N GLN A 9 -1.53 -3.02 18.40
CA GLN A 9 -2.27 -2.22 17.43
C GLN A 9 -1.91 -0.75 17.61
N TYR A 10 -1.20 -0.22 16.64
CA TYR A 10 -0.80 1.17 16.64
C TYR A 10 -1.69 1.96 15.69
N ARG A 11 -1.89 3.25 16.01
CA ARG A 11 -2.44 4.19 15.04
C ARG A 11 -1.33 4.49 14.03
N LEU A 12 -1.57 4.09 12.81
CA LEU A 12 -0.60 4.26 11.74
C LEU A 12 -1.05 5.34 10.79
N ARG A 13 -0.09 5.97 10.15
CA ARG A 13 -0.32 6.83 9.00
C ARG A 13 -0.10 5.98 7.76
N VAL A 14 -1.16 5.78 6.98
CA VAL A 14 -1.11 4.93 5.81
C VAL A 14 -1.39 5.76 4.56
N VAL A 15 -0.58 5.57 3.54
CA VAL A 15 -0.84 6.11 2.20
C VAL A 15 -1.30 4.97 1.33
N VAL A 16 -2.40 5.16 0.62
CA VAL A 16 -2.93 4.15 -0.31
C VAL A 16 -2.88 4.70 -1.73
N LEU A 17 -2.22 3.98 -2.61
CA LEU A 17 -2.06 4.34 -4.02
C LEU A 17 -2.69 3.27 -4.89
N ASN A 18 -3.59 3.69 -5.78
CA ASN A 18 -4.33 2.78 -6.64
C ASN A 18 -4.87 3.57 -7.85
N ASP A 19 -5.24 2.87 -8.91
CA ASP A 19 -5.91 3.46 -10.07
C ASP A 19 -7.43 3.49 -9.95
N SER A 20 -7.98 2.87 -8.92
CA SER A 20 -9.42 2.81 -8.69
C SER A 20 -9.82 3.65 -7.49
N ALA A 21 -10.61 4.70 -7.72
CA ALA A 21 -11.16 5.53 -6.64
C ALA A 21 -12.01 4.69 -5.67
N ARG A 22 -12.72 3.70 -6.19
CA ARG A 22 -13.54 2.79 -5.39
C ARG A 22 -12.70 1.98 -4.42
N VAL A 23 -11.59 1.41 -4.88
CA VAL A 23 -10.68 0.63 -4.03
C VAL A 23 -10.02 1.52 -2.99
N LEU A 24 -9.59 2.73 -3.38
CA LEU A 24 -9.02 3.70 -2.45
C LEU A 24 -9.99 4.00 -1.31
N LYS A 25 -11.25 4.28 -1.66
CA LYS A 25 -12.27 4.60 -0.66
C LYS A 25 -12.53 3.40 0.26
N MET A 26 -12.65 2.22 -0.29
CA MET A 26 -12.91 1.00 0.47
C MET A 26 -11.79 0.73 1.49
N LEU A 27 -10.55 0.79 1.05
CA LEU A 27 -9.40 0.57 1.93
C LEU A 27 -9.27 1.66 2.98
N CYS A 28 -9.46 2.91 2.58
CA CYS A 28 -9.35 4.04 3.49
C CYS A 28 -10.44 3.99 4.57
N ASP A 29 -11.68 3.72 4.20
CA ASP A 29 -12.78 3.57 5.15
C ASP A 29 -12.51 2.45 6.15
N TRP A 30 -11.99 1.32 5.68
CA TRP A 30 -11.63 0.19 6.52
C TRP A 30 -10.54 0.56 7.52
N LEU A 31 -9.48 1.18 7.04
CA LEU A 31 -8.34 1.56 7.88
C LEU A 31 -8.74 2.63 8.91
N GLN A 32 -9.55 3.60 8.50
CA GLN A 32 -10.03 4.65 9.41
C GLN A 32 -10.90 4.09 10.53
N ARG A 33 -11.75 3.10 10.24
CA ARG A 33 -12.54 2.44 11.27
C ARG A 33 -11.67 1.74 12.31
N ARG A 34 -10.46 1.36 11.93
CA ARG A 34 -9.49 0.74 12.84
C ARG A 34 -8.59 1.76 13.53
N GLY A 35 -8.86 3.04 13.35
CA GLY A 35 -8.16 4.13 14.02
C GLY A 35 -6.92 4.64 13.31
N HIS A 36 -6.67 4.20 12.08
CA HIS A 36 -5.52 4.67 11.31
C HIS A 36 -5.84 5.97 10.58
N HIS A 37 -4.82 6.77 10.32
CA HIS A 37 -4.92 7.91 9.42
C HIS A 37 -4.61 7.44 8.01
N CYS A 38 -5.44 7.82 7.04
CA CYS A 38 -5.31 7.35 5.67
C CYS A 38 -5.34 8.51 4.69
N ASP A 39 -4.31 8.61 3.87
CA ASP A 39 -4.25 9.53 2.72
C ASP A 39 -4.24 8.70 1.46
N THR A 40 -4.95 9.15 0.44
CA THR A 40 -5.09 8.42 -0.83
C THR A 40 -4.67 9.27 -2.00
N ALA A 41 -4.21 8.61 -3.06
CA ALA A 41 -3.97 9.26 -4.35
C ALA A 41 -4.25 8.29 -5.48
N LEU A 42 -4.87 8.80 -6.54
CA LEU A 42 -5.07 8.04 -7.78
C LEU A 42 -3.81 8.13 -8.62
N LEU A 43 -3.24 6.99 -8.97
CA LEU A 43 -2.06 6.95 -9.83
C LEU A 43 -2.34 7.57 -11.20
N ALA A 44 -3.57 7.41 -11.71
CA ALA A 44 -3.97 8.00 -12.98
C ALA A 44 -3.93 9.53 -12.99
N ASP A 45 -4.01 10.18 -11.82
CA ASP A 45 -3.92 11.63 -11.70
C ASP A 45 -2.45 12.13 -11.66
N MET A 46 -1.49 11.23 -11.78
CA MET A 46 -0.08 11.55 -11.68
C MET A 46 0.63 11.27 -13.01
N PRO A 47 0.67 12.24 -13.95
CA PRO A 47 1.30 12.03 -15.28
C PRO A 47 2.77 11.65 -15.19
N GLU A 48 3.49 12.15 -14.18
CA GLU A 48 4.87 11.79 -13.93
C GLU A 48 4.94 10.97 -12.62
N ALA A 49 4.25 9.83 -12.61
CA ALA A 49 4.03 9.04 -11.41
C ALA A 49 5.33 8.70 -10.66
N HIS A 50 6.42 8.39 -11.38
CA HIS A 50 7.69 8.03 -10.76
C HIS A 50 8.26 9.15 -9.86
N LYS A 51 7.94 10.43 -10.17
CA LYS A 51 8.36 11.57 -9.36
C LYS A 51 7.27 11.98 -8.37
N GLU A 52 6.02 12.03 -8.84
CA GLU A 52 4.90 12.53 -8.06
C GLU A 52 4.54 11.61 -6.89
N VAL A 53 4.61 10.30 -7.09
CA VAL A 53 4.37 9.31 -6.03
C VAL A 53 5.42 9.47 -4.93
N GLY A 54 6.69 9.58 -5.31
CA GLY A 54 7.76 9.78 -4.35
C GLY A 54 7.56 11.03 -3.50
N ARG A 55 7.23 12.15 -4.15
CA ARG A 55 6.94 13.42 -3.44
C ARG A 55 5.75 13.30 -2.51
N PHE A 56 4.69 12.63 -2.96
CA PHE A 56 3.49 12.40 -2.17
C PHE A 56 3.82 11.62 -0.90
N ILE A 57 4.57 10.54 -1.04
CA ILE A 57 4.99 9.72 0.10
C ILE A 57 5.83 10.54 1.07
N LEU A 58 6.84 11.25 0.57
CA LEU A 58 7.73 12.05 1.41
C LEU A 58 6.98 13.17 2.14
N LYS A 59 6.01 13.78 1.48
CA LYS A 59 5.19 14.84 2.06
C LYS A 59 4.34 14.31 3.22
N HIS A 60 3.72 13.16 3.06
CA HIS A 60 2.79 12.62 4.04
C HIS A 60 3.46 11.81 5.14
N ARG A 61 4.71 11.41 4.97
CA ARG A 61 5.49 10.65 5.95
C ARG A 61 4.72 9.47 6.54
N PRO A 62 4.22 8.56 5.71
CA PRO A 62 3.43 7.44 6.21
C PRO A 62 4.30 6.41 6.93
N ASP A 63 3.68 5.68 7.84
CA ASP A 63 4.30 4.50 8.43
C ASP A 63 4.36 3.35 7.43
N VAL A 64 3.33 3.24 6.58
CA VAL A 64 3.21 2.17 5.57
C VAL A 64 2.53 2.75 4.33
N VAL A 65 3.00 2.31 3.17
CA VAL A 65 2.37 2.60 1.88
C VAL A 65 1.73 1.32 1.34
N ILE A 66 0.45 1.40 1.00
CA ILE A 66 -0.22 0.33 0.26
C ILE A 66 -0.20 0.73 -1.21
N TYR A 67 0.43 -0.09 -2.03
CA TYR A 67 0.56 0.17 -3.48
C TYR A 67 -0.10 -0.97 -4.24
N ASP A 68 -1.12 -0.63 -5.03
CA ASP A 68 -1.81 -1.63 -5.84
C ASP A 68 -1.21 -1.72 -7.23
N VAL A 69 -0.86 -2.94 -7.63
CA VAL A 69 -0.29 -3.23 -8.94
C VAL A 69 -1.40 -3.79 -9.82
N GLY A 70 -1.87 -2.97 -10.75
CA GLY A 70 -2.91 -3.33 -11.72
C GLY A 70 -2.36 -3.50 -13.13
N MET A 71 -3.27 -3.62 -14.09
CA MET A 71 -2.88 -3.74 -15.51
C MET A 71 -2.41 -2.41 -16.08
N PRO A 72 -1.40 -2.39 -16.97
CA PRO A 72 -0.56 -3.53 -17.36
C PRO A 72 0.39 -3.95 -16.24
N TYR A 73 0.39 -5.22 -15.87
CA TYR A 73 1.11 -5.67 -14.67
C TYR A 73 2.61 -5.41 -14.74
N ALA A 74 3.23 -5.70 -15.86
CA ALA A 74 4.69 -5.53 -15.98
C ALA A 74 5.11 -4.06 -15.81
N SER A 75 4.45 -3.13 -16.49
CA SER A 75 4.81 -1.70 -16.38
C SER A 75 4.43 -1.12 -15.02
N SER A 76 3.32 -1.55 -14.44
CA SER A 76 2.92 -1.13 -13.10
C SER A 76 3.92 -1.61 -12.04
N TRP A 77 4.39 -2.84 -12.17
CA TRP A 77 5.42 -3.38 -11.30
C TRP A 77 6.75 -2.64 -11.46
N ASP A 78 7.15 -2.36 -12.70
CA ASP A 78 8.39 -1.61 -12.96
C ASP A 78 8.34 -0.22 -12.32
N LEU A 79 7.21 0.45 -12.39
CA LEU A 79 7.03 1.75 -11.74
C LEU A 79 7.19 1.63 -10.22
N LEU A 80 6.56 0.62 -9.61
CA LEU A 80 6.71 0.36 -8.18
C LEU A 80 8.19 0.15 -7.82
N GLU A 81 8.92 -0.64 -8.60
CA GLU A 81 10.34 -0.91 -8.36
C GLU A 81 11.17 0.37 -8.44
N VAL A 82 10.91 1.23 -9.43
CA VAL A 82 11.59 2.52 -9.54
C VAL A 82 11.33 3.38 -8.30
N ILE A 83 10.10 3.43 -7.85
CA ILE A 83 9.71 4.24 -6.70
C ILE A 83 10.38 3.73 -5.43
N ARG A 84 10.21 2.45 -5.12
CA ARG A 84 10.69 1.92 -3.83
C ARG A 84 12.20 1.77 -3.72
N THR A 85 12.91 1.73 -4.85
CA THR A 85 14.37 1.68 -4.85
C THR A 85 15.01 3.07 -4.88
N SER A 86 14.23 4.13 -5.01
CA SER A 86 14.73 5.50 -4.89
C SER A 86 15.34 5.71 -3.51
N PRO A 87 16.53 6.33 -3.40
CA PRO A 87 17.19 6.49 -2.11
C PRO A 87 16.33 7.03 -0.98
N PRO A 88 15.49 8.06 -1.17
CA PRO A 88 14.66 8.55 -0.07
C PRO A 88 13.61 7.56 0.42
N LEU A 89 13.28 6.52 -0.36
CA LEU A 89 12.22 5.59 -0.05
C LEU A 89 12.72 4.17 0.26
N GLN A 90 14.03 3.95 0.31
CA GLN A 90 14.58 2.61 0.51
C GLN A 90 14.20 1.96 1.84
N SER A 91 13.96 2.76 2.87
CA SER A 91 13.53 2.25 4.17
C SER A 91 12.03 2.38 4.41
N GLN A 92 11.27 2.86 3.41
CA GLN A 92 9.83 2.98 3.52
C GLN A 92 9.16 1.61 3.42
N PRO A 93 8.37 1.20 4.42
CA PRO A 93 7.60 -0.05 4.32
C PRO A 93 6.50 0.06 3.28
N PHE A 94 6.38 -0.98 2.44
CA PHE A 94 5.33 -1.11 1.44
C PHE A 94 4.56 -2.40 1.67
N VAL A 95 3.25 -2.32 1.50
CA VAL A 95 2.38 -3.49 1.33
C VAL A 95 1.88 -3.46 -0.11
N ILE A 96 2.15 -4.51 -0.85
CA ILE A 96 1.79 -4.58 -2.26
C ILE A 96 0.50 -5.37 -2.39
N THR A 97 -0.47 -4.80 -3.11
CA THR A 97 -1.73 -5.49 -3.42
C THR A 97 -1.90 -5.61 -4.94
N THR A 98 -2.76 -6.50 -5.36
CA THR A 98 -3.09 -6.66 -6.78
C THR A 98 -4.49 -7.27 -6.91
N PRO A 99 -5.24 -6.94 -7.96
CA PRO A 99 -6.53 -7.59 -8.19
C PRO A 99 -6.40 -9.03 -8.70
N ASN A 100 -5.24 -9.42 -9.22
CA ASN A 100 -5.03 -10.76 -9.74
C ASN A 100 -3.57 -11.19 -9.59
N LYS A 101 -3.28 -11.88 -8.50
CA LYS A 101 -1.92 -12.29 -8.16
C LYS A 101 -1.32 -13.24 -9.21
N ARG A 102 -2.14 -14.16 -9.74
CA ARG A 102 -1.68 -15.10 -10.75
C ARG A 102 -1.17 -14.37 -12.00
N LYS A 103 -1.95 -13.43 -12.51
CA LYS A 103 -1.56 -12.67 -13.70
C LYS A 103 -0.35 -11.79 -13.44
N LEU A 104 -0.27 -11.19 -12.25
CA LEU A 104 0.91 -10.44 -11.87
C LEU A 104 2.14 -11.33 -11.89
N GLU A 105 2.07 -12.50 -11.26
CA GLU A 105 3.22 -13.41 -11.17
C GLU A 105 3.59 -14.04 -12.53
N GLU A 106 2.63 -14.20 -13.42
CA GLU A 106 2.94 -14.60 -14.80
C GLU A 106 3.77 -13.54 -15.53
N ALA A 107 3.56 -12.27 -15.20
CA ALA A 107 4.26 -11.18 -15.87
C ALA A 107 5.63 -10.88 -15.26
N VAL A 108 5.78 -10.99 -13.93
CA VAL A 108 6.98 -10.49 -13.23
C VAL A 108 7.66 -11.52 -12.32
N GLY A 109 7.12 -12.72 -12.22
CA GLY A 109 7.64 -13.74 -11.31
C GLY A 109 6.97 -13.71 -9.94
N LEU A 110 7.47 -14.53 -9.01
CA LEU A 110 6.90 -14.64 -7.67
C LEU A 110 7.01 -13.33 -6.90
N THR A 111 5.93 -12.97 -6.22
CA THR A 111 5.87 -11.74 -5.42
C THR A 111 5.24 -12.02 -4.06
N SER A 112 5.39 -11.04 -3.14
CA SER A 112 4.70 -11.06 -1.86
C SER A 112 3.36 -10.31 -1.91
N ALA A 113 2.89 -9.96 -3.10
CA ALA A 113 1.64 -9.21 -3.26
C ALA A 113 0.45 -9.97 -2.68
N LEU A 114 -0.46 -9.22 -2.06
CA LEU A 114 -1.72 -9.75 -1.57
C LEU A 114 -2.80 -9.54 -2.63
N GLU A 115 -3.51 -10.61 -2.97
CA GLU A 115 -4.64 -10.46 -3.87
C GLU A 115 -5.83 -9.90 -3.11
N ILE A 116 -6.41 -8.81 -3.62
CA ILE A 116 -7.60 -8.22 -3.03
C ILE A 116 -8.72 -8.13 -4.06
N GLY A 117 -9.85 -8.79 -3.74
CA GLY A 117 -11.07 -8.76 -4.56
C GLY A 117 -12.21 -7.97 -3.93
N GLY A 118 -11.94 -7.25 -2.85
CA GLY A 118 -12.95 -6.43 -2.20
C GLY A 118 -13.73 -7.13 -1.10
N ARG A 119 -13.37 -8.36 -0.75
CA ARG A 119 -14.02 -9.09 0.34
C ARG A 119 -13.47 -8.62 1.69
N GLU A 120 -14.28 -8.77 2.73
CA GLU A 120 -13.86 -8.41 4.09
C GLU A 120 -12.60 -9.15 4.53
N GLU A 121 -12.48 -10.42 4.16
CA GLU A 121 -11.31 -11.23 4.45
C GLU A 121 -10.04 -10.64 3.83
N ASP A 122 -10.15 -10.11 2.61
CA ASP A 122 -9.02 -9.45 1.95
C ASP A 122 -8.58 -8.20 2.73
N LEU A 123 -9.55 -7.43 3.22
CA LEU A 123 -9.28 -6.24 4.03
C LEU A 123 -8.59 -6.59 5.35
N ARG A 124 -8.98 -7.70 5.98
CA ARG A 124 -8.32 -8.18 7.19
C ARG A 124 -6.87 -8.54 6.94
N ARG A 125 -6.59 -9.20 5.81
CA ARG A 125 -5.22 -9.54 5.43
C ARG A 125 -4.38 -8.30 5.19
N VAL A 126 -4.95 -7.28 4.55
CA VAL A 126 -4.26 -6.01 4.34
C VAL A 126 -3.96 -5.34 5.68
N SER A 127 -4.93 -5.29 6.60
CA SER A 127 -4.72 -4.71 7.92
C SER A 127 -3.59 -5.40 8.67
N LYS A 128 -3.57 -6.72 8.63
CA LYS A 128 -2.51 -7.51 9.28
C LYS A 128 -1.15 -7.22 8.64
N ALA A 129 -1.10 -7.15 7.32
CA ALA A 129 0.15 -6.86 6.60
C ALA A 129 0.65 -5.45 6.92
N VAL A 130 -0.24 -4.48 7.06
CA VAL A 130 0.11 -3.10 7.42
C VAL A 130 0.77 -3.07 8.81
N GLN A 131 0.20 -3.75 9.79
CA GLN A 131 0.79 -3.81 11.13
C GLN A 131 2.16 -4.51 11.09
N SER A 132 2.26 -5.61 10.37
CA SER A 132 3.51 -6.35 10.25
C SER A 132 4.60 -5.56 9.54
N ALA A 133 4.24 -4.81 8.50
CA ALA A 133 5.18 -3.99 7.74
C ALA A 133 5.79 -2.88 8.61
N LYS A 134 4.97 -2.24 9.45
CA LYS A 134 5.47 -1.21 10.38
C LYS A 134 6.49 -1.78 11.34
N ASN A 135 6.28 -3.01 11.80
CA ASN A 135 7.14 -3.65 12.80
C ASN A 135 8.28 -4.46 12.20
N ALA A 136 8.35 -4.57 10.87
CA ALA A 136 9.40 -5.32 10.21
C ALA A 136 10.77 -4.65 10.39
N PRO A 137 11.87 -5.43 10.54
CA PRO A 137 13.19 -4.84 10.57
C PRO A 137 13.48 -4.09 9.29
N LYS A 138 14.07 -2.90 9.43
CA LYS A 138 14.49 -2.14 8.26
C LYS A 138 15.71 -2.79 7.65
N HIS A 139 15.69 -2.97 6.33
CA HIS A 139 16.87 -3.41 5.62
C HIS A 139 17.88 -2.28 5.54
N MET A 140 19.08 -2.59 5.90
CA MET A 140 20.19 -1.65 5.77
C MET A 140 20.96 -1.90 4.50
#